data_c9d173730ed59f2326f85f8206e4cf3f
#
_entry.id   c9d173730ed59f2326f85f8206e4cf3f
#
_cell.length_a   1.000
_cell.length_b   1.000
_cell.length_c   1.000
_cell.angle_alpha   90.00
_cell.angle_beta   90.00
_cell.angle_gamma   90.00
#
_symmetry.space_group_name_H-M   'P 1'
#
loop_
_entity.id
_entity.type
_entity.pdbx_description
1 polymer ?
#
loop_
_entity_poly.entity_id
_entity_poly.type
_entity_poly.pdbx_seq_one_letter_code
_entity_poly.pdbx_strand_id
1 'polypeptide(L)'
;MADEGMVALRDALGKILESEHADLLRESVALVVREVMELEAAEHAGAERYERSGERLTYRNGYRPREWATRVGTIELAIPKLRQGSYLPSFLNARKRSEQALLGVVMEAYTNGVSTRKVERLVEQLGVESMSKSQVSRICAALDERVEIFRNRPLEGAYPYLWLDARIERVRDTASGMVRQKALLVAYGVHETGRREVIGLAVGEVESEAEWRAFLRGLVSRGLQGVRLAISDAHQGLRNAIGQVLGAQWQRCSVHFLREALGHARREQQPMLAALIRPIFNADTGEAARELLGDALERPRKPLPKIAALLEEAEEDLLAFYAFPADHWTKLRSTNPLERFNREIGRRTDVVGIFPNDRALIRLAASVVIEQRVSVSRSMHAVRSDSQPRLRLAA
;
A
#
# COMPACT_ATOMS: atom_id res chain seq x y z
N MET A 1 14.99 25.43 48.19
CA MET A 1 14.36 24.13 47.80
C MET A 1 14.64 23.70 46.37
N ALA A 2 14.50 24.56 45.34
CA ALA A 2 14.93 24.21 43.95
C ALA A 2 16.47 24.06 43.81
N ASP A 3 17.24 24.69 44.69
CA ASP A 3 18.70 24.69 44.65
C ASP A 3 19.33 23.44 45.28
N GLU A 4 18.71 22.83 46.27
CA GLU A 4 19.19 21.58 46.90
C GLU A 4 19.04 20.35 46.01
N GLY A 5 17.96 20.28 45.21
CA GLY A 5 17.75 19.23 44.21
C GLY A 5 18.77 19.31 43.07
N MET A 6 19.11 20.52 42.62
CA MET A 6 20.14 20.74 41.60
C MET A 6 21.57 20.46 42.10
N VAL A 7 21.87 20.71 43.36
CA VAL A 7 23.16 20.36 43.96
C VAL A 7 23.30 18.84 44.08
N ALA A 8 22.27 18.16 44.57
CA ALA A 8 22.26 16.70 44.66
C ALA A 8 22.36 16.01 43.26
N LEU A 9 21.76 16.60 42.25
CA LEU A 9 21.84 16.11 40.83
C LEU A 9 23.28 16.33 40.29
N ARG A 10 23.92 17.47 40.59
CA ARG A 10 25.30 17.76 40.17
C ARG A 10 26.30 16.83 40.84
N ASP A 11 26.16 16.58 42.15
CA ASP A 11 27.02 15.65 42.88
C ASP A 11 26.87 14.20 42.40
N ALA A 12 25.65 13.79 42.12
CA ALA A 12 25.38 12.48 41.52
C ALA A 12 26.00 12.34 40.12
N LEU A 13 25.83 13.38 39.27
CA LEU A 13 26.46 13.42 37.93
C LEU A 13 27.98 13.47 38.01
N GLY A 14 28.58 14.15 39.02
CA GLY A 14 30.02 14.17 39.23
C GLY A 14 30.57 12.78 39.56
N LYS A 15 29.94 12.04 40.46
CA LYS A 15 30.31 10.64 40.81
C LYS A 15 30.14 9.68 39.64
N ILE A 16 29.17 9.93 38.78
CA ILE A 16 28.91 9.15 37.57
C ILE A 16 29.98 9.39 36.50
N LEU A 17 30.49 10.61 36.36
CA LEU A 17 31.57 10.97 35.41
C LEU A 17 32.94 10.33 35.76
N GLU A 18 33.12 9.85 36.98
CA GLU A 18 34.33 9.17 37.45
C GLU A 18 34.34 7.66 37.23
N SER A 19 33.25 7.06 36.76
CA SER A 19 33.10 5.60 36.50
C SER A 19 33.28 5.21 35.05
N GLU A 20 33.76 3.97 34.75
CA GLU A 20 34.07 3.52 33.41
C GLU A 20 32.81 3.32 32.52
N HIS A 21 32.87 3.86 31.37
CA HIS A 21 31.98 4.25 30.25
C HIS A 21 30.68 3.54 29.94
N ALA A 22 30.44 2.28 30.24
CA ALA A 22 29.22 1.58 29.81
C ALA A 22 28.06 1.66 30.84
N ASP A 23 28.37 1.73 32.13
CA ASP A 23 27.39 1.85 33.22
C ASP A 23 26.90 3.29 33.42
N LEU A 24 27.72 4.27 33.04
CA LEU A 24 27.45 5.69 33.17
C LEU A 24 26.15 6.15 32.56
N LEU A 25 25.91 5.79 31.30
CA LEU A 25 24.70 6.16 30.57
C LEU A 25 23.45 5.50 31.19
N ARG A 26 23.58 4.25 31.61
CA ARG A 26 22.50 3.51 32.26
C ARG A 26 22.10 4.13 33.59
N GLU A 27 23.10 4.45 34.44
CA GLU A 27 22.89 5.08 35.73
C GLU A 27 22.37 6.51 35.62
N SER A 28 22.84 7.27 34.62
CA SER A 28 22.33 8.62 34.33
C SER A 28 20.87 8.58 33.91
N VAL A 29 20.49 7.67 33.03
CA VAL A 29 19.11 7.49 32.61
C VAL A 29 18.23 7.02 33.78
N ALA A 30 18.74 6.10 34.63
CA ALA A 30 18.01 5.64 35.81
C ALA A 30 17.75 6.75 36.81
N LEU A 31 18.72 7.64 37.01
CA LEU A 31 18.59 8.82 37.90
C LEU A 31 17.53 9.80 37.36
N VAL A 32 17.65 10.21 36.10
CA VAL A 32 16.70 11.15 35.48
C VAL A 32 15.27 10.58 35.51
N VAL A 33 15.10 9.31 35.20
CA VAL A 33 13.81 8.64 35.18
C VAL A 33 13.20 8.55 36.57
N ARG A 34 14.04 8.33 37.62
CA ARG A 34 13.57 8.35 39.01
C ARG A 34 13.03 9.72 39.41
N GLU A 35 13.74 10.80 39.08
CA GLU A 35 13.27 12.16 39.34
C GLU A 35 11.98 12.50 38.61
N VAL A 36 11.87 12.13 37.35
CA VAL A 36 10.61 12.32 36.59
C VAL A 36 9.45 11.58 37.26
N MET A 37 9.63 10.33 37.68
CA MET A 37 8.59 9.57 38.40
C MET A 37 8.20 10.21 39.75
N GLU A 38 9.16 10.79 40.49
CA GLU A 38 8.85 11.46 41.74
C GLU A 38 8.07 12.76 41.53
N LEU A 39 8.43 13.56 40.50
CA LEU A 39 7.71 14.79 40.11
C LEU A 39 6.27 14.47 39.68
N GLU A 40 6.07 13.51 38.75
CA GLU A 40 4.74 13.11 38.28
C GLU A 40 3.90 12.55 39.43
N ALA A 41 4.49 11.75 40.32
CA ALA A 41 3.78 11.21 41.48
C ALA A 41 3.40 12.30 42.50
N ALA A 42 4.21 13.38 42.65
CA ALA A 42 3.89 14.54 43.49
C ALA A 42 2.71 15.32 42.88
N GLU A 43 2.71 15.55 41.57
CA GLU A 43 1.62 16.22 40.87
C GLU A 43 0.30 15.44 41.03
N HIS A 44 0.32 14.10 40.82
CA HIS A 44 -0.85 13.25 41.05
C HIS A 44 -1.33 13.19 42.51
N ALA A 45 -0.42 13.33 43.46
CA ALA A 45 -0.74 13.34 44.87
C ALA A 45 -1.24 14.71 45.38
N GLY A 46 -1.05 15.79 44.60
CA GLY A 46 -1.36 17.15 45.00
C GLY A 46 -0.44 17.69 46.10
N ALA A 47 0.69 17.04 46.38
CA ALA A 47 1.67 17.47 47.37
C ALA A 47 2.99 16.69 47.21
N GLU A 48 4.11 17.33 47.58
CA GLU A 48 5.43 16.70 47.60
C GLU A 48 5.58 15.62 48.68
N ARG A 49 6.68 14.88 48.60
CA ARG A 49 6.99 13.85 49.60
C ARG A 49 7.22 14.49 50.95
N TYR A 50 6.51 14.02 51.99
CA TYR A 50 6.51 14.52 53.36
C TYR A 50 5.90 15.92 53.57
N GLU A 51 5.43 16.59 52.54
CA GLU A 51 4.71 17.86 52.68
C GLU A 51 3.34 17.66 53.35
N ARG A 52 2.98 18.57 54.29
CA ARG A 52 1.62 18.64 54.86
C ARG A 52 0.85 19.75 54.16
N SER A 53 0.09 19.38 53.13
CA SER A 53 -0.73 20.30 52.33
C SER A 53 -2.21 19.93 52.46
N GLY A 54 -3.07 20.94 52.54
CA GLY A 54 -4.52 20.77 52.48
C GLY A 54 -5.04 20.40 51.11
N GLU A 55 -4.24 20.56 50.06
CA GLU A 55 -4.56 20.23 48.68
C GLU A 55 -4.17 18.80 48.30
N ARG A 56 -3.67 18.03 49.26
CA ARG A 56 -3.28 16.64 49.03
C ARG A 56 -4.49 15.77 48.65
N LEU A 57 -4.43 15.19 47.46
CA LEU A 57 -5.49 14.34 46.88
C LEU A 57 -5.33 12.87 47.29
N THR A 58 -4.11 12.39 47.48
CA THR A 58 -3.84 11.00 47.88
C THR A 58 -2.47 10.85 48.55
N TYR A 59 -2.22 9.69 49.14
CA TYR A 59 -0.97 9.34 49.78
C TYR A 59 -0.20 8.31 48.98
N ARG A 60 1.12 8.37 49.03
CA ARG A 60 2.02 7.35 48.48
C ARG A 60 1.93 6.07 49.33
N ASN A 61 2.00 4.91 48.70
CA ASN A 61 1.92 3.60 49.35
C ASN A 61 3.03 2.66 48.87
N GLY A 62 4.29 3.09 49.04
CA GLY A 62 5.46 2.33 48.62
C GLY A 62 5.72 2.37 47.11
N TYR A 63 6.48 1.41 46.63
CA TYR A 63 6.91 1.29 45.25
C TYR A 63 6.59 -0.09 44.70
N ARG A 64 6.49 -0.21 43.36
CA ARG A 64 6.46 -1.50 42.66
C ARG A 64 7.69 -1.58 41.75
N PRO A 65 8.48 -2.67 41.84
CA PRO A 65 9.59 -2.85 40.90
C PRO A 65 9.07 -3.20 39.50
N ARG A 66 9.78 -2.71 38.48
CA ARG A 66 9.54 -3.04 37.09
C ARG A 66 10.81 -2.93 36.29
N GLU A 67 11.15 -3.93 35.52
CA GLU A 67 12.22 -3.86 34.54
C GLU A 67 11.80 -3.05 33.32
N TRP A 68 12.68 -2.16 32.87
CA TRP A 68 12.51 -1.35 31.68
C TRP A 68 13.72 -1.49 30.77
N ALA A 69 13.53 -2.19 29.63
CA ALA A 69 14.57 -2.35 28.63
C ALA A 69 14.73 -1.03 27.85
N THR A 70 15.98 -0.53 27.84
CA THR A 70 16.38 0.69 27.14
C THR A 70 17.54 0.40 26.19
N ARG A 71 17.89 1.35 25.32
CA ARG A 71 19.07 1.25 24.44
C ARG A 71 20.40 1.18 25.20
N VAL A 72 20.41 1.60 26.47
CA VAL A 72 21.59 1.58 27.35
C VAL A 72 21.56 0.39 28.32
N GLY A 73 20.68 -0.58 28.11
CA GLY A 73 20.50 -1.76 28.96
C GLY A 73 19.19 -1.73 29.74
N THR A 74 18.94 -2.79 30.51
CA THR A 74 17.76 -2.93 31.38
C THR A 74 17.95 -2.10 32.64
N ILE A 75 16.96 -1.26 32.95
CA ILE A 75 16.91 -0.41 34.16
C ILE A 75 15.77 -0.92 35.04
N GLU A 76 16.05 -1.13 36.31
CA GLU A 76 15.02 -1.46 37.30
C GLU A 76 14.34 -0.17 37.78
N LEU A 77 13.06 -0.02 37.54
CA LEU A 77 12.24 1.12 37.95
C LEU A 77 11.53 0.81 39.27
N ALA A 78 11.63 1.76 40.25
CA ALA A 78 10.83 1.75 41.44
C ALA A 78 9.63 2.70 41.25
N ILE A 79 8.52 2.22 40.67
CA ILE A 79 7.36 3.05 40.36
C ILE A 79 6.55 3.35 41.63
N PRO A 80 6.35 4.65 42.01
CA PRO A 80 5.53 5.02 43.18
C PRO A 80 4.09 4.46 43.06
N LYS A 81 3.59 3.93 44.18
CA LYS A 81 2.18 3.53 44.31
C LYS A 81 1.40 4.63 45.03
N LEU A 82 0.16 4.88 44.61
CA LEU A 82 -0.77 5.77 45.27
C LEU A 82 -1.82 4.94 46.03
N ARG A 83 -2.31 5.44 47.15
CA ARG A 83 -3.39 4.78 47.94
C ARG A 83 -4.73 4.79 47.23
N GLN A 84 -5.01 5.90 46.52
CA GLN A 84 -6.18 6.07 45.68
C GLN A 84 -5.75 6.41 44.30
N GLY A 85 -6.33 5.74 43.26
CA GLY A 85 -5.93 5.85 41.89
C GLY A 85 -4.75 4.95 41.51
N SER A 86 -4.35 5.01 40.25
CA SER A 86 -3.18 4.31 39.72
C SER A 86 -2.26 5.29 39.02
N TYR A 87 -0.97 5.22 39.35
CA TYR A 87 0.07 5.98 38.65
C TYR A 87 0.89 5.07 37.75
N LEU A 88 1.08 5.51 36.50
CA LEU A 88 1.98 4.91 35.55
C LEU A 88 2.80 6.02 34.90
N PRO A 89 4.16 5.98 34.98
CA PRO A 89 5.02 7.01 34.41
C PRO A 89 4.71 7.30 32.95
N SER A 90 4.69 8.60 32.59
CA SER A 90 4.35 9.06 31.25
C SER A 90 5.29 8.51 30.17
N PHE A 91 6.58 8.35 30.49
CA PHE A 91 7.57 7.78 29.58
C PHE A 91 7.36 6.28 29.32
N LEU A 92 6.70 5.54 30.21
CA LEU A 92 6.28 4.15 29.97
C LEU A 92 5.08 4.07 29.00
N ASN A 93 4.29 5.13 28.87
CA ASN A 93 3.32 5.29 27.78
C ASN A 93 4.00 5.52 26.42
N ALA A 94 5.26 5.90 26.39
CA ALA A 94 6.09 5.95 25.17
C ALA A 94 6.35 4.56 24.58
N ARG A 95 6.01 3.46 25.29
CA ARG A 95 5.95 2.11 24.72
C ARG A 95 5.04 2.07 23.50
N LYS A 96 3.96 2.85 23.51
CA LYS A 96 3.12 3.05 22.31
C LYS A 96 3.86 3.74 21.16
N ARG A 97 4.77 4.66 21.43
CA ARG A 97 5.54 5.36 20.38
C ARG A 97 6.67 4.51 19.82
N SER A 98 7.39 3.77 20.67
CA SER A 98 8.42 2.83 20.20
C SER A 98 7.81 1.61 19.51
N GLU A 99 6.68 1.09 20.00
CA GLU A 99 5.90 0.07 19.31
C GLU A 99 5.34 0.59 17.97
N GLN A 100 4.88 1.83 17.90
CA GLN A 100 4.42 2.44 16.63
C GLN A 100 5.57 2.69 15.66
N ALA A 101 6.74 3.12 16.14
CA ALA A 101 7.93 3.28 15.31
C ALA A 101 8.44 1.93 14.80
N LEU A 102 8.50 0.92 15.66
CA LEU A 102 8.85 -0.45 15.29
C LEU A 102 7.82 -1.03 14.32
N LEU A 103 6.52 -0.82 14.59
CA LEU A 103 5.43 -1.16 13.69
C LEU A 103 5.65 -0.53 12.32
N GLY A 104 5.99 0.76 12.27
CA GLY A 104 6.30 1.49 11.04
C GLY A 104 7.46 0.86 10.27
N VAL A 105 8.57 0.57 10.93
CA VAL A 105 9.75 -0.06 10.31
C VAL A 105 9.42 -1.48 9.79
N VAL A 106 8.71 -2.28 10.57
CA VAL A 106 8.29 -3.63 10.16
C VAL A 106 7.30 -3.56 9.00
N MET A 107 6.35 -2.62 9.06
CA MET A 107 5.39 -2.41 7.96
C MET A 107 6.10 -1.96 6.69
N GLU A 108 7.05 -1.04 6.77
CA GLU A 108 7.84 -0.58 5.65
C GLU A 108 8.72 -1.70 5.08
N ALA A 109 9.42 -2.43 5.93
CA ALA A 109 10.22 -3.59 5.51
C ALA A 109 9.34 -4.66 4.85
N TYR A 110 8.18 -4.96 5.42
CA TYR A 110 7.22 -5.92 4.85
C TYR A 110 6.66 -5.41 3.51
N THR A 111 6.29 -4.14 3.43
CA THR A 111 5.80 -3.50 2.21
C THR A 111 6.86 -3.50 1.10
N ASN A 112 8.15 -3.44 1.47
CA ASN A 112 9.28 -3.59 0.55
C ASN A 112 9.62 -5.06 0.22
N GLY A 113 8.78 -6.03 0.62
CA GLY A 113 8.92 -7.44 0.28
C GLY A 113 9.95 -8.18 1.15
N VAL A 114 10.40 -7.60 2.27
CA VAL A 114 11.28 -8.28 3.20
C VAL A 114 10.49 -9.36 3.96
N SER A 115 10.95 -10.63 3.87
CA SER A 115 10.27 -11.73 4.55
C SER A 115 10.27 -11.54 6.07
N THR A 116 9.24 -12.05 6.75
CA THR A 116 9.12 -11.98 8.22
C THR A 116 10.38 -12.43 8.97
N ARG A 117 11.06 -13.48 8.50
CA ARG A 117 12.35 -13.94 9.07
C ARG A 117 13.51 -12.94 8.90
N LYS A 118 13.51 -12.18 7.79
CA LYS A 118 14.50 -11.12 7.60
C LYS A 118 14.16 -9.89 8.42
N VAL A 119 12.87 -9.61 8.62
CA VAL A 119 12.38 -8.55 9.52
C VAL A 119 12.75 -8.86 10.97
N GLU A 120 12.55 -10.10 11.43
CA GLU A 120 12.99 -10.56 12.76
C GLU A 120 14.49 -10.28 12.97
N ARG A 121 15.34 -10.70 12.02
CA ARG A 121 16.79 -10.42 12.07
C ARG A 121 17.12 -8.92 12.04
N LEU A 122 16.40 -8.11 11.28
CA LEU A 122 16.60 -6.67 11.26
C LEU A 122 16.25 -6.04 12.61
N VAL A 123 15.17 -6.50 13.23
CA VAL A 123 14.72 -6.03 14.55
C VAL A 123 15.71 -6.44 15.63
N GLU A 124 16.26 -7.66 15.57
CA GLU A 124 17.35 -8.13 16.44
C GLU A 124 18.60 -7.27 16.29
N GLN A 125 19.01 -6.92 15.05
CA GLN A 125 20.14 -6.04 14.78
C GLN A 125 19.94 -4.61 15.30
N LEU A 126 18.67 -4.16 15.42
CA LEU A 126 18.31 -2.88 16.01
C LEU A 126 18.30 -2.90 17.55
N GLY A 127 18.73 -4.01 18.17
CA GLY A 127 18.84 -4.15 19.63
C GLY A 127 17.51 -4.37 20.34
N VAL A 128 16.46 -4.75 19.60
CA VAL A 128 15.20 -5.18 20.19
C VAL A 128 15.31 -6.68 20.42
N GLU A 129 15.45 -7.10 21.68
CA GLU A 129 15.45 -8.51 22.05
C GLU A 129 14.24 -9.21 21.44
N SER A 130 14.49 -10.20 20.59
CA SER A 130 13.58 -11.06 19.85
C SER A 130 12.12 -10.64 19.79
N MET A 131 11.66 -10.24 18.61
CA MET A 131 10.23 -10.05 18.37
C MET A 131 9.51 -11.39 18.56
N SER A 132 8.66 -11.50 19.57
CA SER A 132 7.92 -12.73 19.80
C SER A 132 6.95 -13.02 18.64
N LYS A 133 6.68 -14.29 18.34
CA LYS A 133 5.69 -14.70 17.33
C LYS A 133 4.34 -13.99 17.54
N SER A 134 3.98 -13.67 18.78
CA SER A 134 2.76 -12.93 19.11
C SER A 134 2.80 -11.45 18.70
N GLN A 135 3.98 -10.83 18.70
CA GLN A 135 4.15 -9.44 18.21
C GLN A 135 4.07 -9.39 16.69
N VAL A 136 4.74 -10.30 15.98
CA VAL A 136 4.61 -10.44 14.52
C VAL A 136 3.14 -10.66 14.12
N SER A 137 2.45 -11.55 14.84
CA SER A 137 1.03 -11.82 14.60
C SER A 137 0.17 -10.59 14.80
N ARG A 138 0.41 -9.78 15.85
CA ARG A 138 -0.31 -8.52 16.08
C ARG A 138 -0.06 -7.48 14.98
N ILE A 139 1.18 -7.38 14.51
CA ILE A 139 1.53 -6.50 13.39
C ILE A 139 0.81 -6.93 12.11
N CYS A 140 0.81 -8.22 11.81
CA CYS A 140 0.07 -8.75 10.67
C CYS A 140 -1.44 -8.51 10.80
N ALA A 141 -2.01 -8.66 11.99
CA ALA A 141 -3.42 -8.39 12.25
C ALA A 141 -3.79 -6.92 12.04
N ALA A 142 -2.95 -5.99 12.51
CA ALA A 142 -3.15 -4.55 12.28
C ALA A 142 -3.04 -4.16 10.80
N LEU A 143 -2.16 -4.83 10.05
CA LEU A 143 -2.08 -4.67 8.59
C LEU A 143 -3.32 -5.22 7.90
N ASP A 144 -3.79 -6.39 8.31
CA ASP A 144 -5.00 -7.01 7.76
C ASP A 144 -6.22 -6.12 7.97
N GLU A 145 -6.38 -5.51 9.15
CA GLU A 145 -7.46 -4.56 9.43
C GLU A 145 -7.42 -3.36 8.46
N ARG A 146 -6.26 -2.75 8.25
CA ARG A 146 -6.10 -1.65 7.28
C ARG A 146 -6.41 -2.08 5.85
N VAL A 147 -6.01 -3.29 5.47
CA VAL A 147 -6.28 -3.89 4.17
C VAL A 147 -7.78 -4.13 3.99
N GLU A 148 -8.46 -4.65 5.01
CA GLU A 148 -9.92 -4.87 4.96
C GLU A 148 -10.69 -3.55 4.89
N ILE A 149 -10.30 -2.52 5.63
CA ILE A 149 -10.87 -1.17 5.52
C ILE A 149 -10.70 -0.65 4.07
N PHE A 150 -9.51 -0.80 3.49
CA PHE A 150 -9.25 -0.39 2.12
C PHE A 150 -10.11 -1.16 1.10
N ARG A 151 -10.18 -2.49 1.25
CA ARG A 151 -10.90 -3.37 0.31
C ARG A 151 -12.40 -3.18 0.35
N ASN A 152 -12.95 -2.90 1.54
CA ASN A 152 -14.40 -2.79 1.78
C ASN A 152 -14.91 -1.35 1.80
N ARG A 153 -14.03 -0.35 1.59
CA ARG A 153 -14.45 1.04 1.59
C ARG A 153 -15.53 1.31 0.55
N PRO A 154 -16.54 2.14 0.83
CA PRO A 154 -17.51 2.60 -0.14
C PRO A 154 -16.81 3.31 -1.33
N LEU A 155 -17.36 3.14 -2.52
CA LEU A 155 -16.98 3.86 -3.73
C LEU A 155 -18.08 4.90 -4.00
N GLU A 156 -17.76 6.16 -3.75
CA GLU A 156 -18.69 7.28 -3.90
C GLU A 156 -18.47 7.96 -5.25
N GLY A 157 -19.55 8.49 -5.86
CA GLY A 157 -19.49 9.16 -7.15
C GLY A 157 -19.32 8.22 -8.34
N ALA A 158 -19.13 8.78 -9.53
CA ALA A 158 -18.99 8.03 -10.76
C ALA A 158 -17.51 7.78 -11.12
N TYR A 159 -17.24 6.61 -11.71
CA TYR A 159 -15.92 6.24 -12.22
C TYR A 159 -16.03 5.97 -13.74
N PRO A 160 -16.00 6.99 -14.59
CA PRO A 160 -16.20 6.83 -16.02
C PRO A 160 -15.17 5.94 -16.72
N TYR A 161 -13.96 5.82 -16.18
CA TYR A 161 -12.88 5.01 -16.76
C TYR A 161 -12.34 4.03 -15.75
N LEU A 162 -12.16 2.79 -16.21
CA LEU A 162 -11.68 1.67 -15.40
C LEU A 162 -10.58 0.91 -16.14
N TRP A 163 -9.43 0.71 -15.53
CA TRP A 163 -8.38 -0.20 -16.01
C TRP A 163 -8.39 -1.46 -15.17
N LEU A 164 -8.38 -2.59 -15.85
CA LEU A 164 -8.42 -3.92 -15.25
C LEU A 164 -7.21 -4.73 -15.74
N ASP A 165 -6.55 -5.40 -14.82
CA ASP A 165 -5.42 -6.27 -15.13
C ASP A 165 -5.28 -7.36 -14.09
N ALA A 166 -4.64 -8.47 -14.47
CA ALA A 166 -4.31 -9.58 -13.58
C ALA A 166 -2.81 -9.85 -13.59
N ARG A 167 -2.26 -10.09 -12.41
CA ARG A 167 -0.88 -10.52 -12.25
C ARG A 167 -0.84 -11.93 -11.68
N ILE A 168 -0.08 -12.83 -12.31
CA ILE A 168 0.07 -14.19 -11.81
C ILE A 168 1.17 -14.23 -10.74
N GLU A 169 0.81 -14.74 -9.57
CA GLU A 169 1.69 -14.87 -8.41
C GLU A 169 1.70 -16.30 -7.88
N ARG A 170 2.81 -16.67 -7.22
CA ARG A 170 2.97 -18.01 -6.63
C ARG A 170 2.52 -18.00 -5.18
N VAL A 171 1.53 -18.81 -4.87
CA VAL A 171 0.96 -18.89 -3.53
C VAL A 171 0.94 -20.35 -3.07
N ARG A 172 1.28 -20.59 -1.81
CA ARG A 172 1.15 -21.91 -1.20
C ARG A 172 -0.29 -22.14 -0.80
N ASP A 173 -0.89 -23.17 -1.34
CA ASP A 173 -2.21 -23.65 -0.92
C ASP A 173 -2.12 -24.19 0.51
N THR A 174 -2.94 -23.66 1.41
CA THR A 174 -2.89 -24.02 2.84
C THR A 174 -3.40 -25.43 3.13
N ALA A 175 -4.27 -25.97 2.28
CA ALA A 175 -4.84 -27.29 2.44
C ALA A 175 -3.90 -28.40 1.93
N SER A 176 -3.34 -28.21 0.74
CA SER A 176 -2.46 -29.22 0.11
C SER A 176 -0.98 -28.99 0.37
N GLY A 177 -0.57 -27.81 0.84
CA GLY A 177 0.83 -27.40 0.97
C GLY A 177 1.55 -27.16 -0.36
N MET A 178 0.89 -27.37 -1.49
CA MET A 178 1.45 -27.20 -2.83
C MET A 178 1.52 -25.74 -3.22
N VAL A 179 2.50 -25.38 -4.05
CA VAL A 179 2.59 -24.04 -4.65
C VAL A 179 1.74 -24.02 -5.91
N ARG A 180 0.81 -23.06 -5.97
CA ARG A 180 -0.05 -22.82 -7.12
C ARG A 180 0.15 -21.42 -7.68
N GLN A 181 -0.11 -21.25 -8.95
CA GLN A 181 -0.25 -19.93 -9.58
C GLN A 181 -1.65 -19.40 -9.31
N LYS A 182 -1.76 -18.18 -8.79
CA LYS A 182 -3.02 -17.49 -8.53
C LYS A 182 -3.02 -16.12 -9.21
N ALA A 183 -4.19 -15.65 -9.58
CA ALA A 183 -4.36 -14.35 -10.22
C ALA A 183 -4.63 -13.26 -9.18
N LEU A 184 -3.74 -12.28 -9.09
CA LEU A 184 -4.00 -11.03 -8.37
C LEU A 184 -4.72 -10.07 -9.31
N LEU A 185 -6.02 -9.91 -9.12
CA LEU A 185 -6.88 -9.01 -9.89
C LEU A 185 -6.78 -7.59 -9.36
N VAL A 186 -6.61 -6.63 -10.26
CA VAL A 186 -6.45 -5.21 -9.92
C VAL A 186 -7.45 -4.38 -10.71
N ALA A 187 -8.15 -3.46 -10.03
CA ALA A 187 -8.99 -2.45 -10.66
C ALA A 187 -8.49 -1.03 -10.29
N TYR A 188 -8.19 -0.24 -11.31
CA TYR A 188 -7.76 1.14 -11.19
C TYR A 188 -8.79 2.04 -11.87
N GLY A 189 -9.34 3.00 -11.13
CA GLY A 189 -10.42 3.87 -11.60
C GLY A 189 -10.02 5.34 -11.64
N VAL A 190 -10.68 6.08 -12.55
CA VAL A 190 -10.69 7.53 -12.55
C VAL A 190 -12.05 8.00 -12.09
N HIS A 191 -12.09 8.67 -10.96
CA HIS A 191 -13.29 9.30 -10.42
C HIS A 191 -13.71 10.52 -11.26
N GLU A 192 -14.96 10.87 -11.27
CA GLU A 192 -15.52 12.04 -12.00
C GLU A 192 -14.81 13.37 -11.68
N THR A 193 -14.21 13.50 -10.50
CA THR A 193 -13.38 14.66 -10.12
C THR A 193 -11.98 14.64 -10.73
N GLY A 194 -11.63 13.62 -11.52
CA GLY A 194 -10.28 13.39 -12.07
C GLY A 194 -9.32 12.67 -11.14
N ARG A 195 -9.73 12.33 -9.90
CA ARG A 195 -8.92 11.56 -8.96
C ARG A 195 -8.71 10.14 -9.50
N ARG A 196 -7.46 9.70 -9.46
CA ARG A 196 -7.03 8.37 -9.93
C ARG A 196 -6.65 7.50 -8.76
N GLU A 197 -7.16 6.28 -8.70
CA GLU A 197 -6.89 5.39 -7.58
C GLU A 197 -7.14 3.91 -7.90
N VAL A 198 -6.44 3.03 -7.20
CA VAL A 198 -6.81 1.62 -7.15
C VAL A 198 -8.07 1.50 -6.30
N ILE A 199 -9.13 0.98 -6.90
CA ILE A 199 -10.45 0.83 -6.28
C ILE A 199 -10.71 -0.60 -5.79
N GLY A 200 -9.92 -1.58 -6.27
CA GLY A 200 -10.09 -2.97 -5.86
C GLY A 200 -8.87 -3.83 -6.08
N LEU A 201 -8.72 -4.83 -5.21
CA LEU A 201 -7.75 -5.91 -5.27
C LEU A 201 -8.43 -7.20 -4.81
N ALA A 202 -8.21 -8.29 -5.55
CA ALA A 202 -8.65 -9.63 -5.16
C ALA A 202 -7.65 -10.69 -5.61
N VAL A 203 -7.66 -11.85 -4.97
CA VAL A 203 -6.93 -13.03 -5.42
C VAL A 203 -7.93 -14.07 -5.86
N GLY A 204 -7.79 -14.52 -7.11
CA GLY A 204 -8.56 -15.61 -7.71
C GLY A 204 -7.69 -16.86 -7.90
N GLU A 205 -8.31 -18.02 -7.99
CA GLU A 205 -7.61 -19.29 -8.26
C GLU A 205 -6.92 -19.28 -9.62
N VAL A 206 -7.61 -18.76 -10.63
CA VAL A 206 -7.13 -18.57 -11.98
C VAL A 206 -7.74 -17.30 -12.58
N GLU A 207 -7.14 -16.77 -13.62
CA GLU A 207 -7.76 -15.70 -14.38
C GLU A 207 -8.90 -16.26 -15.26
N SER A 208 -10.14 -16.17 -14.77
CA SER A 208 -11.32 -16.70 -15.44
C SER A 208 -12.46 -15.68 -15.46
N GLU A 209 -13.46 -15.91 -16.35
CA GLU A 209 -14.66 -15.08 -16.40
C GLU A 209 -15.41 -15.07 -15.06
N ALA A 210 -15.49 -16.21 -14.38
CA ALA A 210 -16.18 -16.33 -13.11
C ALA A 210 -15.52 -15.48 -12.02
N GLU A 211 -14.18 -15.50 -11.92
CA GLU A 211 -13.40 -14.68 -10.99
C GLU A 211 -13.54 -13.19 -11.30
N TRP A 212 -13.42 -12.78 -12.56
CA TRP A 212 -13.62 -11.40 -12.97
C TRP A 212 -15.04 -10.92 -12.67
N ARG A 213 -16.05 -11.75 -12.92
CA ARG A 213 -17.45 -11.42 -12.63
C ARG A 213 -17.70 -11.25 -11.13
N ALA A 214 -17.16 -12.14 -10.31
CA ALA A 214 -17.24 -12.03 -8.86
C ALA A 214 -16.54 -10.75 -8.36
N PHE A 215 -15.34 -10.46 -8.87
CA PHE A 215 -14.59 -9.26 -8.52
C PHE A 215 -15.35 -7.97 -8.89
N LEU A 216 -15.83 -7.86 -10.12
CA LEU A 216 -16.58 -6.68 -10.59
C LEU A 216 -17.90 -6.49 -9.82
N ARG A 217 -18.64 -7.57 -9.53
CA ARG A 217 -19.84 -7.51 -8.68
C ARG A 217 -19.51 -7.01 -7.27
N GLY A 218 -18.37 -7.42 -6.71
CA GLY A 218 -17.87 -6.90 -5.44
C GLY A 218 -17.58 -5.40 -5.48
N LEU A 219 -17.09 -4.86 -6.60
CA LEU A 219 -16.91 -3.41 -6.77
C LEU A 219 -18.26 -2.68 -6.88
N VAL A 220 -19.19 -3.24 -7.64
CA VAL A 220 -20.57 -2.67 -7.78
C VAL A 220 -21.28 -2.65 -6.44
N SER A 221 -21.21 -3.73 -5.64
CA SER A 221 -21.82 -3.78 -4.31
C SER A 221 -21.24 -2.74 -3.33
N ARG A 222 -20.01 -2.25 -3.57
CA ARG A 222 -19.37 -1.17 -2.84
C ARG A 222 -19.69 0.23 -3.37
N GLY A 223 -20.50 0.34 -4.43
CA GLY A 223 -20.94 1.60 -5.01
C GLY A 223 -20.24 1.99 -6.33
N LEU A 224 -19.49 1.09 -6.99
CA LEU A 224 -18.94 1.38 -8.33
C LEU A 224 -20.08 1.63 -9.31
N GLN A 225 -20.10 2.82 -9.90
CA GLN A 225 -21.13 3.23 -10.88
C GLN A 225 -20.56 4.17 -11.94
N GLY A 226 -21.32 4.36 -13.03
CA GLY A 226 -21.00 5.31 -14.08
C GLY A 226 -19.81 4.91 -14.96
N VAL A 227 -19.43 3.62 -14.99
CA VAL A 227 -18.35 3.13 -15.85
C VAL A 227 -18.80 3.19 -17.32
N ARG A 228 -18.09 3.96 -18.13
CA ARG A 228 -18.35 4.12 -19.57
C ARG A 228 -17.37 3.34 -20.42
N LEU A 229 -16.10 3.26 -19.99
CA LEU A 229 -15.05 2.54 -20.70
C LEU A 229 -14.22 1.73 -19.72
N ALA A 230 -14.05 0.43 -20.00
CA ALA A 230 -13.13 -0.44 -19.29
C ALA A 230 -11.97 -0.84 -20.21
N ILE A 231 -10.75 -0.65 -19.76
CA ILE A 231 -9.51 -0.87 -20.52
C ILE A 231 -8.80 -2.10 -19.94
N SER A 232 -8.47 -3.08 -20.78
CA SER A 232 -7.71 -4.26 -20.35
C SER A 232 -6.94 -4.92 -21.49
N ASP A 233 -6.23 -5.99 -21.17
CA ASP A 233 -5.68 -6.93 -22.16
C ASP A 233 -6.79 -7.78 -22.80
N ALA A 234 -6.41 -8.51 -23.87
CA ALA A 234 -7.30 -9.37 -24.61
C ALA A 234 -7.60 -10.69 -23.87
N HIS A 235 -8.35 -10.60 -22.76
CA HIS A 235 -8.84 -11.77 -22.06
C HIS A 235 -10.35 -11.90 -22.23
N GLN A 236 -10.80 -12.93 -22.96
CA GLN A 236 -12.22 -13.08 -23.36
C GLN A 236 -13.15 -13.14 -22.14
N GLY A 237 -12.75 -13.85 -21.07
CA GLY A 237 -13.55 -13.94 -19.86
C GLY A 237 -13.69 -12.58 -19.14
N LEU A 238 -12.66 -11.72 -19.20
CA LEU A 238 -12.75 -10.36 -18.66
C LEU A 238 -13.66 -9.47 -19.51
N ARG A 239 -13.55 -9.53 -20.84
CA ARG A 239 -14.44 -8.84 -21.76
C ARG A 239 -15.91 -9.18 -21.50
N ASN A 240 -16.22 -10.47 -21.38
CA ASN A 240 -17.57 -10.95 -21.06
C ASN A 240 -18.06 -10.43 -19.70
N ALA A 241 -17.20 -10.48 -18.67
CA ALA A 241 -17.52 -9.99 -17.33
C ALA A 241 -17.80 -8.47 -17.33
N ILE A 242 -17.03 -7.67 -18.07
CA ILE A 242 -17.23 -6.21 -18.23
C ILE A 242 -18.62 -5.95 -18.84
N GLY A 243 -18.96 -6.61 -19.94
CA GLY A 243 -20.26 -6.45 -20.60
C GLY A 243 -21.43 -6.84 -19.69
N GLN A 244 -21.33 -7.99 -19.02
CA GLN A 244 -22.41 -8.53 -18.18
C GLN A 244 -22.61 -7.77 -16.87
N VAL A 245 -21.55 -7.26 -16.25
CA VAL A 245 -21.63 -6.66 -14.90
C VAL A 245 -21.69 -5.14 -14.95
N LEU A 246 -20.91 -4.51 -15.84
CA LEU A 246 -20.79 -3.05 -15.90
C LEU A 246 -21.60 -2.43 -17.04
N GLY A 247 -21.92 -3.21 -18.10
CA GLY A 247 -22.53 -2.67 -19.32
C GLY A 247 -21.67 -1.61 -20.02
N ALA A 248 -20.37 -1.57 -19.74
CA ALA A 248 -19.44 -0.58 -20.25
C ALA A 248 -18.84 -1.01 -21.59
N GLN A 249 -18.43 -0.04 -22.42
CA GLN A 249 -17.61 -0.33 -23.58
C GLN A 249 -16.28 -0.92 -23.14
N TRP A 250 -15.74 -1.82 -23.94
CA TRP A 250 -14.42 -2.40 -23.69
C TRP A 250 -13.39 -1.82 -24.65
N GLN A 251 -12.24 -1.42 -24.13
CA GLN A 251 -11.07 -1.01 -24.90
C GLN A 251 -9.95 -2.04 -24.72
N ARG A 252 -9.58 -2.67 -25.82
CA ARG A 252 -8.39 -3.53 -25.83
C ARG A 252 -7.13 -2.69 -25.80
N CYS A 253 -6.20 -3.04 -24.94
CA CYS A 253 -4.93 -2.33 -24.80
C CYS A 253 -4.12 -2.36 -26.11
N SER A 254 -3.87 -1.18 -26.69
CA SER A 254 -3.14 -1.03 -27.96
C SER A 254 -1.69 -1.51 -27.87
N VAL A 255 -1.05 -1.40 -26.69
CA VAL A 255 0.33 -1.83 -26.46
C VAL A 255 0.43 -3.35 -26.45
N HIS A 256 -0.49 -4.04 -25.75
CA HIS A 256 -0.53 -5.50 -25.72
C HIS A 256 -0.96 -6.06 -27.08
N PHE A 257 -1.92 -5.44 -27.75
CA PHE A 257 -2.30 -5.80 -29.10
C PHE A 257 -1.13 -5.71 -30.08
N LEU A 258 -0.39 -4.59 -30.07
CA LEU A 258 0.76 -4.44 -30.93
C LEU A 258 1.84 -5.50 -30.65
N ARG A 259 2.09 -5.82 -29.39
CA ARG A 259 3.05 -6.87 -29.00
C ARG A 259 2.62 -8.24 -29.54
N GLU A 260 1.34 -8.56 -29.41
CA GLU A 260 0.74 -9.81 -29.94
C GLU A 260 0.84 -9.88 -31.44
N ALA A 261 0.41 -8.83 -32.16
CA ALA A 261 0.50 -8.77 -33.63
C ALA A 261 1.95 -8.94 -34.12
N LEU A 262 2.92 -8.27 -33.48
CA LEU A 262 4.34 -8.42 -33.81
C LEU A 262 4.86 -9.84 -33.51
N GLY A 263 4.32 -10.52 -32.50
CA GLY A 263 4.66 -11.92 -32.18
C GLY A 263 4.29 -12.92 -33.30
N HIS A 264 3.31 -12.58 -34.13
CA HIS A 264 2.92 -13.39 -35.31
C HIS A 264 3.74 -13.11 -36.56
N ALA A 265 4.64 -12.12 -36.53
CA ALA A 265 5.50 -11.74 -37.64
C ALA A 265 6.97 -12.15 -37.41
N ARG A 266 7.69 -12.47 -38.52
CA ARG A 266 9.15 -12.67 -38.47
C ARG A 266 9.83 -11.38 -38.06
N ARG A 267 11.00 -11.49 -37.43
CA ARG A 267 11.75 -10.35 -36.88
C ARG A 267 12.00 -9.24 -37.91
N GLU A 268 12.30 -9.61 -39.17
CA GLU A 268 12.53 -8.66 -40.25
C GLU A 268 11.27 -7.90 -40.68
N GLN A 269 10.07 -8.49 -40.45
CA GLN A 269 8.77 -7.91 -40.82
C GLN A 269 8.22 -6.99 -39.74
N GLN A 270 8.66 -7.15 -38.47
CA GLN A 270 8.13 -6.43 -37.32
C GLN A 270 8.22 -4.90 -37.45
N PRO A 271 9.35 -4.29 -37.95
CA PRO A 271 9.42 -2.83 -38.10
C PRO A 271 8.37 -2.29 -39.08
N MET A 272 8.19 -2.98 -40.22
CA MET A 272 7.17 -2.62 -41.21
C MET A 272 5.76 -2.70 -40.63
N LEU A 273 5.44 -3.80 -39.93
CA LEU A 273 4.15 -4.01 -39.31
C LEU A 273 3.88 -2.98 -38.21
N ALA A 274 4.86 -2.67 -37.38
CA ALA A 274 4.75 -1.62 -36.35
C ALA A 274 4.51 -0.24 -36.99
N ALA A 275 5.12 0.07 -38.14
CA ALA A 275 4.90 1.30 -38.87
C ALA A 275 3.49 1.41 -39.46
N LEU A 276 2.85 0.28 -39.76
CA LEU A 276 1.47 0.24 -40.24
C LEU A 276 0.44 0.38 -39.08
N ILE A 277 0.69 -0.26 -37.94
CA ILE A 277 -0.30 -0.34 -36.85
C ILE A 277 -0.23 0.90 -35.93
N ARG A 278 0.94 1.43 -35.60
CA ARG A 278 1.08 2.54 -34.66
C ARG A 278 0.33 3.82 -35.04
N PRO A 279 0.27 4.24 -36.33
CA PRO A 279 -0.48 5.43 -36.74
C PRO A 279 -1.98 5.34 -36.40
N ILE A 280 -2.58 4.15 -36.42
CA ILE A 280 -4.01 3.93 -36.09
C ILE A 280 -4.35 4.51 -34.70
N PHE A 281 -3.47 4.32 -33.73
CA PHE A 281 -3.67 4.79 -32.36
C PHE A 281 -3.25 6.25 -32.12
N ASN A 282 -2.69 6.91 -33.12
CA ASN A 282 -2.25 8.31 -33.05
C ASN A 282 -2.97 9.20 -34.07
N ALA A 283 -4.03 8.71 -34.68
CA ALA A 283 -4.83 9.48 -35.63
C ALA A 283 -5.56 10.65 -34.91
N ASP A 284 -5.77 11.73 -35.64
CA ASP A 284 -6.41 12.95 -35.13
C ASP A 284 -7.93 12.78 -34.98
N THR A 285 -8.52 11.78 -35.64
CA THR A 285 -9.95 11.46 -35.55
C THR A 285 -10.17 9.96 -35.59
N GLY A 286 -11.33 9.50 -35.08
CA GLY A 286 -11.73 8.09 -35.20
C GLY A 286 -11.98 7.65 -36.65
N GLU A 287 -12.35 8.58 -37.54
CA GLU A 287 -12.51 8.30 -38.97
C GLU A 287 -11.17 8.03 -39.64
N ALA A 288 -10.19 8.93 -39.41
CA ALA A 288 -8.83 8.71 -39.91
C ALA A 288 -8.20 7.41 -39.34
N ALA A 289 -8.52 7.07 -38.09
CA ALA A 289 -8.05 5.81 -37.50
C ALA A 289 -8.63 4.58 -38.22
N ARG A 290 -9.89 4.61 -38.61
CA ARG A 290 -10.53 3.53 -39.39
C ARG A 290 -9.96 3.41 -40.81
N GLU A 291 -9.66 4.54 -41.48
CA GLU A 291 -9.00 4.55 -42.77
C GLU A 291 -7.62 3.90 -42.71
N LEU A 292 -6.81 4.30 -41.70
CA LEU A 292 -5.48 3.72 -41.44
C LEU A 292 -5.56 2.23 -41.09
N LEU A 293 -6.62 1.80 -40.38
CA LEU A 293 -6.84 0.41 -40.07
C LEU A 293 -7.22 -0.38 -41.35
N GLY A 294 -8.05 0.19 -42.21
CA GLY A 294 -8.37 -0.40 -43.52
C GLY A 294 -7.11 -0.64 -44.37
N ASP A 295 -6.22 0.34 -44.45
CA ASP A 295 -4.91 0.21 -45.08
C ASP A 295 -4.04 -0.88 -44.44
N ALA A 296 -4.04 -0.93 -43.10
CA ALA A 296 -3.32 -1.94 -42.34
C ALA A 296 -3.89 -3.34 -42.44
N LEU A 297 -5.14 -3.49 -42.82
CA LEU A 297 -5.81 -4.77 -43.14
C LEU A 297 -5.42 -5.27 -44.53
N GLU A 298 -5.47 -4.41 -45.56
CA GLU A 298 -5.26 -4.82 -46.94
C GLU A 298 -3.80 -5.21 -47.24
N ARG A 299 -2.83 -4.47 -46.70
CA ARG A 299 -1.40 -4.71 -46.95
C ARG A 299 -0.90 -6.07 -46.43
N PRO A 300 -1.17 -6.51 -45.20
CA PRO A 300 -0.76 -7.80 -44.68
C PRO A 300 -1.69 -8.96 -45.07
N ARG A 301 -2.85 -8.73 -45.71
CA ARG A 301 -3.87 -9.75 -45.98
C ARG A 301 -3.31 -10.99 -46.71
N LYS A 302 -2.44 -10.81 -47.69
CA LYS A 302 -1.79 -11.93 -48.40
C LYS A 302 -0.54 -12.47 -47.69
N PRO A 303 0.45 -11.61 -47.29
CA PRO A 303 1.68 -12.13 -46.71
C PRO A 303 1.56 -12.54 -45.23
N LEU A 304 0.59 -12.00 -44.49
CA LEU A 304 0.42 -12.19 -43.05
C LEU A 304 -1.08 -12.33 -42.69
N PRO A 305 -1.79 -13.35 -43.18
CA PRO A 305 -3.24 -13.46 -43.05
C PRO A 305 -3.72 -13.54 -41.59
N LYS A 306 -2.91 -14.09 -40.67
CA LYS A 306 -3.25 -14.16 -39.26
C LYS A 306 -3.31 -12.75 -38.62
N ILE A 307 -2.44 -11.83 -39.05
CA ILE A 307 -2.41 -10.46 -38.55
C ILE A 307 -3.60 -9.67 -39.10
N ALA A 308 -3.95 -9.86 -40.37
CA ALA A 308 -5.14 -9.24 -40.94
C ALA A 308 -6.40 -9.69 -40.19
N ALA A 309 -6.56 -10.99 -39.94
CA ALA A 309 -7.67 -11.52 -39.15
C ALA A 309 -7.71 -10.97 -37.73
N LEU A 310 -6.56 -10.86 -37.07
CA LEU A 310 -6.45 -10.31 -35.73
C LEU A 310 -6.84 -8.82 -35.66
N LEU A 311 -6.44 -8.03 -36.67
CA LEU A 311 -6.83 -6.61 -36.79
C LEU A 311 -8.36 -6.49 -37.06
N GLU A 312 -8.90 -7.29 -37.97
CA GLU A 312 -10.31 -7.28 -38.34
C GLU A 312 -11.21 -7.64 -37.14
N GLU A 313 -10.83 -8.67 -36.37
CA GLU A 313 -11.54 -9.09 -35.14
C GLU A 313 -11.49 -8.02 -34.02
N ALA A 314 -10.40 -7.30 -33.94
CA ALA A 314 -10.14 -6.36 -32.84
C ALA A 314 -10.53 -4.90 -33.17
N GLU A 315 -11.02 -4.59 -34.38
CA GLU A 315 -11.28 -3.22 -34.86
C GLU A 315 -12.07 -2.37 -33.85
N GLU A 316 -13.27 -2.80 -33.50
CA GLU A 316 -14.16 -2.05 -32.62
C GLU A 316 -13.55 -1.85 -31.22
N ASP A 317 -12.90 -2.91 -30.69
CA ASP A 317 -12.33 -2.92 -29.36
C ASP A 317 -11.04 -2.09 -29.27
N LEU A 318 -10.32 -1.94 -30.39
CA LEU A 318 -9.11 -1.12 -30.47
C LEU A 318 -9.42 0.36 -30.62
N LEU A 319 -10.55 0.71 -31.24
CA LEU A 319 -10.94 2.08 -31.57
C LEU A 319 -11.97 2.66 -30.60
N ALA A 320 -12.43 1.91 -29.62
CA ALA A 320 -13.47 2.33 -28.67
C ALA A 320 -13.13 3.66 -27.96
N PHE A 321 -11.85 3.92 -27.67
CA PHE A 321 -11.41 5.15 -26.99
C PHE A 321 -11.66 6.43 -27.81
N TYR A 322 -11.78 6.36 -29.14
CA TYR A 322 -12.05 7.51 -29.99
C TYR A 322 -13.45 8.12 -29.78
N ALA A 323 -14.38 7.37 -29.19
CA ALA A 323 -15.70 7.86 -28.79
C ALA A 323 -15.66 8.82 -27.57
N PHE A 324 -14.49 9.03 -26.97
CA PHE A 324 -14.29 9.84 -25.77
C PHE A 324 -13.52 11.15 -26.10
N PRO A 325 -13.45 12.14 -25.18
CA PRO A 325 -12.73 13.37 -25.43
C PRO A 325 -11.28 13.17 -25.83
N ALA A 326 -10.82 13.90 -26.83
CA ALA A 326 -9.48 13.74 -27.43
C ALA A 326 -8.33 13.87 -26.41
N ASP A 327 -8.48 14.78 -25.45
CA ASP A 327 -7.49 14.98 -24.37
C ASP A 327 -7.27 13.71 -23.51
N HIS A 328 -8.21 12.76 -23.56
CA HIS A 328 -8.15 11.50 -22.81
C HIS A 328 -7.51 10.36 -23.60
N TRP A 329 -7.51 10.38 -24.93
CA TRP A 329 -7.13 9.26 -25.80
C TRP A 329 -5.80 8.63 -25.45
N THR A 330 -4.77 9.45 -25.23
CA THR A 330 -3.42 8.99 -24.86
C THR A 330 -3.39 8.07 -23.63
N LYS A 331 -4.34 8.27 -22.71
CA LYS A 331 -4.47 7.47 -21.49
C LYS A 331 -5.41 6.28 -21.67
N LEU A 332 -6.46 6.44 -22.47
CA LEU A 332 -7.51 5.43 -22.65
C LEU A 332 -7.12 4.28 -23.57
N ARG A 333 -6.23 4.51 -24.55
CA ARG A 333 -5.82 3.50 -25.53
C ARG A 333 -4.95 2.36 -24.96
N SER A 334 -4.48 2.46 -23.72
CA SER A 334 -3.57 1.45 -23.16
C SER A 334 -3.72 1.26 -21.65
N THR A 335 -3.18 0.16 -21.14
CA THR A 335 -3.10 -0.15 -19.69
C THR A 335 -1.90 0.52 -19.00
N ASN A 336 -1.15 1.39 -19.67
CA ASN A 336 0.02 2.09 -19.09
C ASN A 336 -0.23 2.74 -17.73
N PRO A 337 -1.40 3.36 -17.43
CA PRO A 337 -1.67 3.89 -16.10
C PRO A 337 -1.60 2.83 -14.99
N LEU A 338 -2.00 1.58 -15.30
CA LEU A 338 -1.96 0.46 -14.37
C LEU A 338 -0.61 -0.26 -14.38
N GLU A 339 0.12 -0.27 -15.51
CA GLU A 339 1.43 -0.94 -15.61
C GLU A 339 2.47 -0.40 -14.61
N ARG A 340 2.49 0.91 -14.37
CA ARG A 340 3.38 1.49 -13.37
C ARG A 340 3.10 0.92 -11.98
N PHE A 341 1.84 0.78 -11.63
CA PHE A 341 1.39 0.21 -10.38
C PHE A 341 1.73 -1.28 -10.28
N ASN A 342 1.44 -2.05 -11.33
CA ASN A 342 1.78 -3.48 -11.42
C ASN A 342 3.27 -3.74 -11.35
N ARG A 343 4.10 -2.86 -11.91
CA ARG A 343 5.55 -2.93 -11.80
C ARG A 343 6.02 -2.73 -10.37
N GLU A 344 5.37 -1.85 -9.63
CA GLU A 344 5.70 -1.58 -8.23
C GLU A 344 5.29 -2.75 -7.31
N ILE A 345 4.11 -3.33 -7.54
CA ILE A 345 3.72 -4.59 -6.89
C ILE A 345 4.75 -5.67 -7.23
N GLY A 346 5.06 -5.84 -8.53
CA GLY A 346 5.97 -6.86 -9.02
C GLY A 346 7.34 -6.83 -8.35
N ARG A 347 7.95 -5.66 -8.22
CA ARG A 347 9.24 -5.54 -7.53
C ARG A 347 9.22 -6.12 -6.11
N ARG A 348 8.08 -6.01 -5.42
CA ARG A 348 7.94 -6.48 -4.04
C ARG A 348 7.51 -7.92 -3.96
N THR A 349 6.62 -8.39 -4.84
CA THR A 349 6.21 -9.79 -4.91
C THR A 349 7.35 -10.68 -5.38
N ASP A 350 8.20 -10.21 -6.31
CA ASP A 350 9.38 -10.93 -6.80
C ASP A 350 10.42 -11.18 -5.69
N VAL A 351 10.53 -10.27 -4.70
CA VAL A 351 11.41 -10.47 -3.52
C VAL A 351 10.87 -11.58 -2.61
N VAL A 352 9.54 -11.70 -2.48
CA VAL A 352 8.89 -12.77 -1.70
C VAL A 352 9.00 -14.11 -2.42
N GLY A 353 8.76 -14.12 -3.71
CA GLY A 353 8.82 -15.28 -4.61
C GLY A 353 7.65 -16.26 -4.45
N ILE A 354 7.40 -16.78 -3.25
CA ILE A 354 6.26 -17.67 -2.94
C ILE A 354 5.56 -17.17 -1.68
N PHE A 355 4.28 -16.83 -1.81
CA PHE A 355 3.45 -16.41 -0.69
C PHE A 355 2.96 -17.59 0.13
N PRO A 356 2.92 -17.50 1.48
CA PRO A 356 2.44 -18.58 2.32
C PRO A 356 0.93 -18.85 2.19
N ASN A 357 0.15 -17.85 1.79
CA ASN A 357 -1.30 -17.93 1.53
C ASN A 357 -1.79 -16.68 0.78
N ASP A 358 -3.04 -16.68 0.32
CA ASP A 358 -3.69 -15.57 -0.39
C ASP A 358 -3.74 -14.28 0.44
N ARG A 359 -3.97 -14.41 1.74
CA ARG A 359 -4.02 -13.28 2.68
C ARG A 359 -2.69 -12.51 2.72
N ALA A 360 -1.56 -13.22 2.67
CA ALA A 360 -0.24 -12.61 2.64
C ALA A 360 0.02 -11.86 1.32
N LEU A 361 -0.44 -12.40 0.18
CA LEU A 361 -0.36 -11.74 -1.12
C LEU A 361 -1.21 -10.45 -1.13
N ILE A 362 -2.47 -10.54 -0.71
CA ILE A 362 -3.37 -9.37 -0.64
C ILE A 362 -2.81 -8.32 0.31
N ARG A 363 -2.28 -8.71 1.47
CA ARG A 363 -1.69 -7.80 2.44
C ARG A 363 -0.55 -7.00 1.82
N LEU A 364 0.38 -7.66 1.14
CA LEU A 364 1.49 -6.97 0.47
C LEU A 364 0.97 -6.02 -0.62
N ALA A 365 0.16 -6.51 -1.55
CA ALA A 365 -0.36 -5.72 -2.66
C ALA A 365 -1.16 -4.49 -2.18
N ALA A 366 -2.07 -4.67 -1.21
CA ALA A 366 -2.86 -3.58 -0.66
C ALA A 366 -2.02 -2.57 0.12
N SER A 367 -0.99 -3.02 0.85
CA SER A 367 -0.06 -2.12 1.55
C SER A 367 0.67 -1.19 0.57
N VAL A 368 1.11 -1.70 -0.58
CA VAL A 368 1.72 -0.91 -1.66
C VAL A 368 0.76 0.17 -2.17
N VAL A 369 -0.52 -0.17 -2.36
CA VAL A 369 -1.56 0.77 -2.79
C VAL A 369 -1.79 1.88 -1.77
N ILE A 370 -1.93 1.50 -0.50
CA ILE A 370 -2.20 2.43 0.60
C ILE A 370 -1.03 3.41 0.75
N GLU A 371 0.20 2.94 0.65
CA GLU A 371 1.42 3.76 0.73
C GLU A 371 1.48 4.80 -0.40
N GLN A 372 1.21 4.38 -1.64
CA GLN A 372 1.20 5.29 -2.79
C GLN A 372 0.11 6.38 -2.68
N ARG A 373 -1.06 6.06 -2.11
CA ARG A 373 -2.10 7.08 -1.84
C ARG A 373 -1.62 8.15 -0.87
N VAL A 374 -0.90 7.77 0.18
CA VAL A 374 -0.36 8.71 1.17
C VAL A 374 0.69 9.62 0.54
N SER A 375 1.56 9.09 -0.31
CA SER A 375 2.60 9.87 -0.99
C SER A 375 2.02 10.87 -1.99
N VAL A 376 1.02 10.47 -2.78
CA VAL A 376 0.31 11.36 -3.72
C VAL A 376 -0.47 12.45 -2.96
N SER A 377 -1.11 12.13 -1.85
CA SER A 377 -1.82 13.12 -1.02
C SER A 377 -0.86 14.16 -0.42
N ARG A 378 0.33 13.74 0.03
CA ARG A 378 1.37 14.66 0.55
C ARG A 378 1.93 15.57 -0.55
N SER A 379 2.16 15.07 -1.76
CA SER A 379 2.63 15.90 -2.87
C SER A 379 1.57 16.87 -3.38
N MET A 380 0.28 16.54 -3.31
CA MET A 380 -0.81 17.45 -3.66
C MET A 380 -1.02 18.58 -2.64
N HIS A 381 -0.62 18.40 -1.37
CA HIS A 381 -0.59 19.50 -0.40
C HIS A 381 0.58 20.47 -0.62
N ALA A 382 1.67 20.00 -1.27
CA ALA A 382 2.81 20.84 -1.62
C ALA A 382 2.63 21.59 -2.96
N VAL A 383 1.67 21.20 -3.81
CA VAL A 383 1.38 21.80 -5.11
C VAL A 383 -0.08 22.30 -5.15
N ARG A 384 -0.41 23.24 -4.23
CA ARG A 384 -1.57 24.12 -4.37
C ARG A 384 -1.10 25.46 -4.89
N SER A 385 -0.59 25.49 -6.10
CA SER A 385 -0.65 26.63 -7.00
C SER A 385 -0.44 26.15 -8.43
N ASP A 386 -1.39 26.49 -9.28
CA ASP A 386 -1.42 26.46 -10.74
C ASP A 386 -1.68 25.13 -11.46
N SER A 387 -2.87 25.16 -12.15
CA SER A 387 -3.19 24.46 -13.41
C SER A 387 -3.15 22.94 -13.43
N GLN A 388 -4.16 22.29 -12.86
CA GLN A 388 -4.64 21.02 -13.41
C GLN A 388 -5.88 21.27 -14.30
N PRO A 389 -5.87 20.79 -15.56
CA PRO A 389 -7.09 20.80 -16.35
C PRO A 389 -8.10 19.85 -15.69
N ARG A 390 -9.18 20.42 -15.18
CA ARG A 390 -10.35 19.68 -14.75
C ARG A 390 -10.84 18.87 -15.96
N LEU A 391 -10.96 17.55 -15.80
CA LEU A 391 -11.73 16.71 -16.72
C LEU A 391 -13.15 17.29 -16.77
N ARG A 392 -13.43 18.18 -17.73
CA ARG A 392 -14.80 18.60 -18.02
C ARG A 392 -15.44 17.44 -18.77
N LEU A 393 -16.28 16.69 -18.08
CA LEU A 393 -17.21 15.76 -18.70
C LEU A 393 -18.20 16.64 -19.47
N ALA A 394 -18.18 16.54 -20.80
CA ALA A 394 -19.28 17.02 -21.61
C ALA A 394 -20.53 16.21 -21.27
N ALA A 395 -21.62 16.89 -21.02
CA ALA A 395 -22.93 16.35 -20.73
C ALA A 395 -23.49 15.54 -21.92
#